data_7339e5acfb1bf64f72598ed201be8380
#
_entry.id   7339e5acfb1bf64f72598ed201be8380
#
_cell.length_a   1.000
_cell.length_b   1.000
_cell.length_c   1.000
_cell.angle_alpha   90.00
_cell.angle_beta   90.00
_cell.angle_gamma   90.00
#
_symmetry.space_group_name_H-M   'P 1'
#
loop_
_entity.id
_entity.type
_entity.pdbx_description
1 polymer ?
#
loop_
_entity_poly.entity_id
_entity_poly.type
_entity_poly.pdbx_seq_one_letter_code
_entity_poly.pdbx_strand_id
1 'polypeptide(L)'
;VQNPVSYDPVNNPEAAITRRNVVLTRMKSLGLVSEKDVQAAMKQGFNRSRVTYPKTGCISSKYPFVCNYVYQSLLSSPNLGKTRAEREKLVKRGGLEIHTLIDPKAQDSAQQAVSNWVGPTDPVLGGVATIQPGTGLIMAMAQSRPEMGTKSGQTYYNYLAPLGLGGFGGFQAGSTFKAYTLAAALEHGIPISKHYYA
;
A
#
# COMPACT_ATOMS: atom_id res chain seq x y z
N VAL A 1 -3.45 24.52 -18.14
CA VAL A 1 -1.99 24.72 -18.26
C VAL A 1 -1.54 24.22 -19.64
N GLN A 2 -0.82 25.03 -20.39
CA GLN A 2 -0.42 24.72 -21.77
C GLN A 2 0.61 23.56 -21.81
N ASN A 3 1.55 23.56 -20.89
CA ASN A 3 2.57 22.50 -20.75
C ASN A 3 2.82 22.25 -19.25
N PRO A 4 2.23 21.20 -18.66
CA PRO A 4 2.37 20.92 -17.23
C PRO A 4 3.81 20.68 -16.78
N VAL A 5 4.62 20.06 -17.61
CA VAL A 5 6.02 19.73 -17.26
C VAL A 5 6.89 20.99 -17.28
N SER A 6 6.81 21.78 -18.35
CA SER A 6 7.64 22.99 -18.49
C SER A 6 7.26 24.10 -17.52
N TYR A 7 6.00 24.15 -17.10
CA TYR A 7 5.47 25.16 -16.18
C TYR A 7 5.13 24.57 -14.79
N ASP A 8 5.77 23.47 -14.42
CA ASP A 8 5.68 22.93 -13.07
C ASP A 8 6.38 23.88 -12.09
N PRO A 9 5.65 24.52 -11.16
CA PRO A 9 6.23 25.50 -10.25
C PRO A 9 7.22 24.93 -9.24
N VAL A 10 7.19 23.60 -9.02
CA VAL A 10 8.12 22.91 -8.11
C VAL A 10 9.50 22.76 -8.76
N ASN A 11 9.50 22.35 -10.03
CA ASN A 11 10.73 22.06 -10.77
C ASN A 11 11.24 23.27 -11.58
N ASN A 12 10.32 24.12 -12.08
CA ASN A 12 10.62 25.25 -12.93
C ASN A 12 9.89 26.54 -12.44
N PRO A 13 10.20 27.05 -11.22
CA PRO A 13 9.42 28.13 -10.60
C PRO A 13 9.44 29.43 -11.43
N GLU A 14 10.57 29.79 -12.02
CA GLU A 14 10.68 31.01 -12.84
C GLU A 14 9.82 30.95 -14.10
N ALA A 15 9.87 29.81 -14.82
CA ALA A 15 9.04 29.62 -16.01
C ALA A 15 7.54 29.63 -15.65
N ALA A 16 7.17 29.02 -14.52
CA ALA A 16 5.80 29.02 -14.02
C ALA A 16 5.31 30.42 -13.66
N ILE A 17 6.14 31.23 -12.98
CA ILE A 17 5.84 32.60 -12.62
C ILE A 17 5.68 33.47 -13.89
N THR A 18 6.60 33.36 -14.84
CA THR A 18 6.53 34.06 -16.11
C THR A 18 5.22 33.75 -16.84
N ARG A 19 4.87 32.45 -16.95
CA ARG A 19 3.63 32.04 -17.59
C ARG A 19 2.39 32.53 -16.83
N ARG A 20 2.38 32.49 -15.51
CA ARG A 20 1.33 33.07 -14.66
C ARG A 20 1.14 34.56 -14.98
N ASN A 21 2.22 35.32 -15.06
CA ASN A 21 2.17 36.75 -15.29
C ASN A 21 1.59 37.09 -16.66
N VAL A 22 1.88 36.29 -17.71
CA VAL A 22 1.22 36.40 -19.02
C VAL A 22 -0.29 36.22 -18.91
N VAL A 23 -0.74 35.23 -18.14
CA VAL A 23 -2.16 34.96 -17.92
C VAL A 23 -2.82 36.16 -17.17
N LEU A 24 -2.19 36.63 -16.10
CA LEU A 24 -2.65 37.77 -15.30
C LEU A 24 -2.79 39.05 -16.18
N THR A 25 -1.81 39.33 -17.04
CA THR A 25 -1.85 40.44 -17.99
C THR A 25 -3.03 40.30 -18.95
N ARG A 26 -3.29 39.08 -19.44
CA ARG A 26 -4.44 38.85 -20.31
C ARG A 26 -5.77 39.00 -19.58
N MET A 27 -5.88 38.51 -18.35
CA MET A 27 -7.08 38.70 -17.52
C MET A 27 -7.37 40.19 -17.28
N LYS A 28 -6.34 40.99 -17.02
CA LYS A 28 -6.46 42.45 -16.92
C LYS A 28 -6.96 43.06 -18.22
N SER A 29 -6.38 42.70 -19.38
CA SER A 29 -6.79 43.28 -20.68
C SER A 29 -8.23 42.95 -21.04
N LEU A 30 -8.80 41.91 -20.47
CA LEU A 30 -10.21 41.52 -20.64
C LEU A 30 -11.14 42.09 -19.55
N GLY A 31 -10.61 42.92 -18.64
CA GLY A 31 -11.40 43.51 -17.56
C GLY A 31 -11.86 42.52 -16.47
N LEU A 32 -11.27 41.29 -16.43
CA LEU A 32 -11.67 40.24 -15.49
C LEU A 32 -11.07 40.46 -14.10
N VAL A 33 -9.95 41.18 -13.99
CA VAL A 33 -9.25 41.46 -12.76
C VAL A 33 -8.72 42.87 -12.74
N SER A 34 -8.76 43.55 -11.59
CA SER A 34 -8.28 44.92 -11.45
C SER A 34 -6.78 45.03 -11.61
N GLU A 35 -6.28 46.19 -12.06
CA GLU A 35 -4.83 46.50 -12.13
C GLU A 35 -4.14 46.28 -10.80
N LYS A 36 -4.74 46.76 -9.72
CA LYS A 36 -4.23 46.61 -8.35
C LYS A 36 -3.99 45.18 -7.96
N ASP A 37 -4.98 44.30 -8.25
CA ASP A 37 -4.91 42.89 -7.90
C ASP A 37 -3.87 42.14 -8.75
N VAL A 38 -3.77 42.48 -10.05
CA VAL A 38 -2.74 41.93 -10.94
C VAL A 38 -1.34 42.27 -10.45
N GLN A 39 -1.11 43.56 -10.11
CA GLN A 39 0.21 43.98 -9.60
C GLN A 39 0.56 43.30 -8.26
N ALA A 40 -0.41 43.16 -7.38
CA ALA A 40 -0.21 42.44 -6.11
C ALA A 40 0.12 40.97 -6.35
N ALA A 41 -0.59 40.30 -7.26
CA ALA A 41 -0.36 38.88 -7.60
C ALA A 41 0.99 38.67 -8.31
N MET A 42 1.42 39.59 -9.18
CA MET A 42 2.70 39.49 -9.88
C MET A 42 3.91 39.61 -8.93
N LYS A 43 3.78 40.33 -7.82
CA LYS A 43 4.82 40.46 -6.80
C LYS A 43 5.01 39.17 -5.98
N GLN A 44 4.04 38.27 -5.99
CA GLN A 44 4.14 37.03 -5.22
C GLN A 44 5.03 36.01 -5.93
N GLY A 45 6.04 35.50 -5.22
CA GLY A 45 6.85 34.37 -5.64
C GLY A 45 6.12 33.03 -5.49
N PHE A 46 6.76 31.96 -5.90
CA PHE A 46 6.33 30.59 -5.61
C PHE A 46 6.69 30.21 -4.19
N ASN A 47 5.69 29.83 -3.39
CA ASN A 47 5.92 29.37 -2.01
C ASN A 47 5.94 27.84 -1.95
N ARG A 48 7.11 27.27 -1.86
CA ARG A 48 7.32 25.82 -1.81
C ARG A 48 6.74 25.16 -0.55
N SER A 49 6.62 25.89 0.57
CA SER A 49 6.06 25.36 1.82
C SER A 49 4.55 25.05 1.72
N ARG A 50 3.87 25.62 0.72
CA ARG A 50 2.45 25.37 0.45
C ARG A 50 2.21 24.18 -0.49
N VAL A 51 3.27 23.55 -0.96
CA VAL A 51 3.14 22.36 -1.84
C VAL A 51 2.82 21.15 -0.98
N THR A 52 1.71 20.50 -1.27
CA THR A 52 1.32 19.23 -0.68
C THR A 52 1.32 18.16 -1.75
N TYR A 53 2.04 17.08 -1.49
CA TYR A 53 2.03 15.91 -2.36
C TYR A 53 0.89 14.98 -1.91
N PRO A 54 -0.07 14.65 -2.78
CA PRO A 54 -1.10 13.68 -2.42
C PRO A 54 -0.42 12.34 -2.13
N LYS A 55 -0.75 11.77 -1.00
CA LYS A 55 -0.37 10.38 -0.73
C LYS A 55 -1.18 9.50 -1.68
N THR A 56 -0.51 8.74 -2.53
CA THR A 56 -1.14 7.86 -3.52
C THR A 56 -0.81 6.39 -3.23
N GLY A 57 -1.67 5.51 -3.72
CA GLY A 57 -1.49 4.07 -3.56
C GLY A 57 -1.67 3.59 -2.11
N CYS A 58 -1.15 2.41 -1.82
CA CYS A 58 -1.35 1.73 -0.54
C CYS A 58 -0.68 2.43 0.66
N ILE A 59 0.32 3.29 0.43
CA ILE A 59 1.00 4.06 1.49
C ILE A 59 0.01 4.96 2.27
N SER A 60 -1.04 5.43 1.60
CA SER A 60 -2.07 6.29 2.21
C SER A 60 -3.23 5.51 2.84
N SER A 61 -3.27 4.21 2.66
CA SER A 61 -4.31 3.35 3.23
C SER A 61 -4.15 3.24 4.75
N LYS A 62 -5.27 3.14 5.47
CA LYS A 62 -5.27 2.76 6.89
C LYS A 62 -4.59 1.40 7.12
N TYR A 63 -4.70 0.49 6.14
CA TYR A 63 -4.12 -0.85 6.18
C TYR A 63 -3.22 -1.08 4.94
N PRO A 64 -2.00 -0.52 4.94
CA PRO A 64 -1.18 -0.46 3.72
C PRO A 64 -0.79 -1.84 3.19
N PHE A 65 -0.52 -2.82 4.06
CA PHE A 65 -0.15 -4.17 3.64
C PHE A 65 -1.34 -5.00 3.17
N VAL A 66 -2.52 -4.80 3.73
CA VAL A 66 -3.79 -5.35 3.19
C VAL A 66 -4.04 -4.79 1.79
N CYS A 67 -3.95 -3.47 1.64
CA CYS A 67 -4.08 -2.81 0.33
C CYS A 67 -3.08 -3.38 -0.68
N ASN A 68 -1.83 -3.53 -0.30
CA ASN A 68 -0.79 -4.10 -1.19
C ASN A 68 -1.10 -5.55 -1.57
N TYR A 69 -1.51 -6.38 -0.62
CA TYR A 69 -1.88 -7.77 -0.88
C TYR A 69 -3.04 -7.84 -1.88
N VAL A 70 -4.10 -7.05 -1.68
CA VAL A 70 -5.24 -6.96 -2.60
C VAL A 70 -4.77 -6.50 -3.99
N TYR A 71 -3.98 -5.44 -4.06
CA TYR A 71 -3.44 -4.94 -5.33
C TYR A 71 -2.64 -6.01 -6.08
N GLN A 72 -1.73 -6.72 -5.42
CA GLN A 72 -0.93 -7.78 -6.03
C GLN A 72 -1.81 -8.98 -6.45
N SER A 73 -2.84 -9.31 -5.66
CA SER A 73 -3.81 -10.34 -6.00
C SER A 73 -4.60 -10.00 -7.27
N LEU A 74 -5.03 -8.75 -7.43
CA LEU A 74 -5.66 -8.28 -8.66
C LEU A 74 -4.72 -8.40 -9.86
N LEU A 75 -3.44 -8.01 -9.70
CA LEU A 75 -2.44 -8.13 -10.75
C LEU A 75 -2.11 -9.59 -11.10
N SER A 76 -2.38 -10.52 -10.21
CA SER A 76 -2.18 -11.96 -10.42
C SER A 76 -3.41 -12.68 -10.96
N SER A 77 -4.59 -12.03 -10.92
CA SER A 77 -5.86 -12.65 -11.32
C SER A 77 -6.02 -12.68 -12.84
N PRO A 78 -6.08 -13.88 -13.47
CA PRO A 78 -6.26 -13.99 -14.92
C PRO A 78 -7.61 -13.45 -15.42
N ASN A 79 -8.60 -13.33 -14.52
CA ASN A 79 -9.93 -12.81 -14.85
C ASN A 79 -9.92 -11.30 -15.23
N LEU A 80 -8.88 -10.56 -14.85
CA LEU A 80 -8.75 -9.13 -15.12
C LEU A 80 -7.93 -8.82 -16.38
N GLY A 81 -7.39 -9.83 -17.05
CA GLY A 81 -6.61 -9.68 -18.28
C GLY A 81 -5.61 -10.81 -18.49
N LYS A 82 -5.20 -11.02 -19.71
CA LYS A 82 -4.28 -12.12 -20.09
C LYS A 82 -2.87 -11.89 -19.53
N THR A 83 -2.40 -10.65 -19.58
CA THR A 83 -1.06 -10.28 -19.12
C THR A 83 -1.10 -9.42 -17.87
N ARG A 84 -0.01 -9.39 -17.09
CA ARG A 84 0.13 -8.49 -15.94
C ARG A 84 -0.02 -7.02 -16.34
N ALA A 85 0.50 -6.63 -17.50
CA ALA A 85 0.41 -5.25 -18.01
C ALA A 85 -1.04 -4.83 -18.29
N GLU A 86 -1.84 -5.72 -18.87
CA GLU A 86 -3.28 -5.47 -19.09
C GLU A 86 -4.02 -5.29 -17.76
N ARG A 87 -3.77 -6.16 -16.79
CA ARG A 87 -4.35 -6.07 -15.44
C ARG A 87 -3.96 -4.77 -14.74
N GLU A 88 -2.69 -4.41 -14.81
CA GLU A 88 -2.20 -3.16 -14.25
C GLU A 88 -2.85 -1.93 -14.91
N LYS A 89 -2.98 -1.92 -16.23
CA LYS A 89 -3.69 -0.87 -16.97
C LYS A 89 -5.15 -0.77 -16.55
N LEU A 90 -5.83 -1.91 -16.36
CA LEU A 90 -7.23 -1.94 -15.90
C LEU A 90 -7.36 -1.35 -14.49
N VAL A 91 -6.54 -1.79 -13.55
CA VAL A 91 -6.56 -1.30 -12.16
C VAL A 91 -6.23 0.21 -12.10
N LYS A 92 -5.21 0.66 -12.85
CA LYS A 92 -4.82 2.08 -12.90
C LYS A 92 -5.86 2.98 -13.58
N ARG A 93 -6.68 2.43 -14.48
CA ARG A 93 -7.78 3.19 -15.11
C ARG A 93 -8.81 3.63 -14.09
N GLY A 94 -8.92 2.91 -12.99
CA GLY A 94 -9.90 3.17 -11.93
C GLY A 94 -11.31 2.71 -12.27
N GLY A 95 -12.27 3.11 -11.41
CA GLY A 95 -13.67 2.75 -11.55
C GLY A 95 -13.99 1.33 -11.07
N LEU A 96 -13.06 0.66 -10.39
CA LEU A 96 -13.28 -0.65 -9.76
C LEU A 96 -13.74 -0.47 -8.32
N GLU A 97 -14.77 -1.20 -7.95
CA GLU A 97 -15.18 -1.40 -6.57
C GLU A 97 -14.71 -2.79 -6.12
N ILE A 98 -13.85 -2.85 -5.11
CA ILE A 98 -13.19 -4.07 -4.67
C ILE A 98 -13.66 -4.40 -3.26
N HIS A 99 -14.50 -5.43 -3.15
CA HIS A 99 -14.98 -5.93 -1.87
C HIS A 99 -14.00 -6.98 -1.33
N THR A 100 -13.63 -6.85 -0.06
CA THR A 100 -12.80 -7.82 0.66
C THR A 100 -13.53 -8.32 1.89
N LEU A 101 -13.10 -9.45 2.44
CA LEU A 101 -13.59 -9.96 3.73
C LEU A 101 -12.75 -9.49 4.94
N ILE A 102 -11.89 -8.51 4.74
CA ILE A 102 -11.17 -7.90 5.86
C ILE A 102 -12.18 -7.29 6.83
N ASP A 103 -12.15 -7.77 8.06
CA ASP A 103 -12.92 -7.21 9.16
C ASP A 103 -12.09 -6.10 9.83
N PRO A 104 -12.53 -4.84 9.81
CA PRO A 104 -11.78 -3.74 10.39
C PRO A 104 -11.50 -3.92 11.89
N LYS A 105 -12.41 -4.53 12.65
CA LYS A 105 -12.20 -4.79 14.09
C LYS A 105 -11.14 -5.87 14.30
N ALA A 106 -11.22 -6.97 13.55
CA ALA A 106 -10.22 -8.02 13.58
C ALA A 106 -8.84 -7.50 13.13
N GLN A 107 -8.81 -6.65 12.09
CA GLN A 107 -7.57 -6.04 11.58
C GLN A 107 -6.93 -5.11 12.61
N ASP A 108 -7.71 -4.22 13.24
CA ASP A 108 -7.21 -3.31 14.27
C ASP A 108 -6.73 -4.09 15.51
N SER A 109 -7.46 -5.13 15.94
CA SER A 109 -7.06 -6.01 17.05
C SER A 109 -5.79 -6.80 16.76
N ALA A 110 -5.66 -7.35 15.55
CA ALA A 110 -4.46 -8.06 15.11
C ALA A 110 -3.24 -7.12 15.08
N GLN A 111 -3.41 -5.89 14.56
CA GLN A 111 -2.33 -4.91 14.54
C GLN A 111 -1.91 -4.51 15.97
N GLN A 112 -2.86 -4.28 16.85
CA GLN A 112 -2.58 -3.97 18.25
C GLN A 112 -1.84 -5.12 18.93
N ALA A 113 -2.29 -6.37 18.75
CA ALA A 113 -1.66 -7.53 19.32
C ALA A 113 -0.20 -7.68 18.90
N VAL A 114 0.08 -7.56 17.59
CA VAL A 114 1.47 -7.60 17.09
C VAL A 114 2.32 -6.47 17.68
N SER A 115 1.80 -5.24 17.66
CA SER A 115 2.55 -4.06 18.11
C SER A 115 2.83 -4.06 19.61
N ASN A 116 2.02 -4.76 20.42
CA ASN A 116 2.24 -4.89 21.86
C ASN A 116 3.41 -5.83 22.20
N TRP A 117 3.76 -6.76 21.29
CA TRP A 117 4.79 -7.76 21.53
C TRP A 117 6.07 -7.50 20.74
N VAL A 118 5.95 -6.92 19.55
CA VAL A 118 7.10 -6.67 18.66
C VAL A 118 7.01 -5.26 18.12
N GLY A 119 7.95 -4.41 18.53
CA GLY A 119 8.07 -3.04 18.06
C GLY A 119 8.53 -2.95 16.60
N PRO A 120 8.28 -1.82 15.93
CA PRO A 120 8.62 -1.66 14.51
C PRO A 120 10.13 -1.62 14.24
N THR A 121 10.94 -1.32 15.26
CA THR A 121 12.41 -1.25 15.18
C THR A 121 13.13 -2.45 15.79
N ASP A 122 12.38 -3.42 16.32
CA ASP A 122 12.96 -4.62 16.92
C ASP A 122 13.73 -5.45 15.88
N PRO A 123 14.76 -6.21 16.31
CA PRO A 123 15.55 -7.04 15.41
C PRO A 123 14.79 -8.28 14.92
N VAL A 124 13.61 -8.53 15.47
CA VAL A 124 12.72 -9.63 15.11
C VAL A 124 11.49 -9.11 14.39
N LEU A 125 10.81 -10.01 13.69
CA LEU A 125 9.56 -9.72 13.00
C LEU A 125 8.42 -10.51 13.63
N GLY A 126 7.29 -9.84 13.83
CA GLY A 126 6.04 -10.46 14.24
C GLY A 126 4.95 -10.25 13.17
N GLY A 127 4.04 -11.20 13.09
CA GLY A 127 2.91 -11.08 12.18
C GLY A 127 1.74 -11.97 12.60
N VAL A 128 0.53 -11.53 12.28
CA VAL A 128 -0.74 -12.24 12.49
C VAL A 128 -1.53 -12.24 11.21
N ALA A 129 -1.93 -13.41 10.73
CA ALA A 129 -2.94 -13.58 9.69
C ALA A 129 -4.12 -14.34 10.28
N THR A 130 -5.31 -13.76 10.19
CA THR A 130 -6.56 -14.38 10.63
C THR A 130 -7.32 -14.87 9.42
N ILE A 131 -7.59 -16.17 9.39
CA ILE A 131 -8.24 -16.85 8.26
C ILE A 131 -9.55 -17.43 8.75
N GLN A 132 -10.61 -17.23 7.98
CA GLN A 132 -11.93 -17.81 8.29
C GLN A 132 -11.91 -19.31 8.02
N PRO A 133 -12.21 -20.16 9.02
CA PRO A 133 -12.32 -21.59 8.83
C PRO A 133 -13.37 -21.95 7.79
N GLY A 134 -13.12 -22.98 7.00
CA GLY A 134 -14.02 -23.49 5.96
C GLY A 134 -13.99 -22.73 4.63
N THR A 135 -13.66 -21.43 4.63
CA THR A 135 -13.59 -20.62 3.40
C THR A 135 -12.15 -20.30 2.97
N GLY A 136 -11.20 -20.27 3.91
CA GLY A 136 -9.83 -19.86 3.65
C GLY A 136 -9.65 -18.37 3.40
N LEU A 137 -10.67 -17.54 3.63
CA LEU A 137 -10.64 -16.11 3.37
C LEU A 137 -9.92 -15.36 4.50
N ILE A 138 -9.10 -14.39 4.12
CA ILE A 138 -8.31 -13.58 5.06
C ILE A 138 -9.19 -12.49 5.66
N MET A 139 -9.34 -12.51 6.99
CA MET A 139 -10.10 -11.52 7.75
C MET A 139 -9.22 -10.40 8.32
N ALA A 140 -7.96 -10.71 8.63
CA ALA A 140 -6.97 -9.73 9.09
C ALA A 140 -5.56 -10.14 8.67
N MET A 141 -4.70 -9.14 8.45
CA MET A 141 -3.31 -9.29 8.11
C MET A 141 -2.51 -8.14 8.73
N ALA A 142 -1.75 -8.41 9.77
CA ALA A 142 -1.01 -7.41 10.52
C ALA A 142 0.45 -7.82 10.75
N GLN A 143 1.37 -6.87 10.74
CA GLN A 143 2.79 -7.11 10.95
C GLN A 143 3.41 -6.04 11.84
N SER A 144 4.55 -6.36 12.48
CA SER A 144 5.23 -5.50 13.46
C SER A 144 5.77 -4.19 12.88
N ARG A 145 5.95 -4.12 11.54
CA ARG A 145 6.26 -2.88 10.81
C ARG A 145 5.05 -2.43 10.03
N PRO A 146 4.12 -1.70 10.64
CA PRO A 146 2.80 -1.44 10.05
C PRO A 146 2.81 -0.37 8.96
N GLU A 147 3.88 0.43 8.84
CA GLU A 147 3.97 1.52 7.89
C GLU A 147 4.83 1.17 6.68
N MET A 148 4.40 1.58 5.50
CA MET A 148 5.19 1.52 4.28
C MET A 148 6.15 2.70 4.18
N GLY A 149 7.43 2.39 3.89
CA GLY A 149 8.46 3.41 3.71
C GLY A 149 9.86 2.88 3.87
N THR A 150 10.83 3.81 3.91
CA THR A 150 12.27 3.53 4.01
C THR A 150 12.89 3.99 5.32
N LYS A 151 12.11 4.62 6.21
CA LYS A 151 12.60 5.06 7.52
C LYS A 151 12.75 3.88 8.47
N SER A 152 13.48 4.07 9.56
CA SER A 152 13.58 3.07 10.63
C SER A 152 12.19 2.63 11.09
N GLY A 153 11.95 1.34 11.21
CA GLY A 153 10.65 0.78 11.56
C GLY A 153 9.63 0.67 10.41
N GLN A 154 9.96 1.16 9.22
CA GLN A 154 9.13 1.05 8.02
C GLN A 154 9.65 -0.03 7.07
N THR A 155 8.80 -0.51 6.18
CA THR A 155 9.15 -1.48 5.13
C THR A 155 8.18 -1.41 3.97
N TYR A 156 8.61 -1.87 2.79
CA TYR A 156 7.71 -2.17 1.67
C TYR A 156 7.37 -3.66 1.55
N TYR A 157 8.01 -4.51 2.35
CA TYR A 157 7.76 -5.95 2.31
C TYR A 157 6.53 -6.32 3.14
N ASN A 158 5.61 -7.06 2.52
CA ASN A 158 4.53 -7.70 3.22
C ASN A 158 5.02 -9.07 3.72
N TYR A 159 5.34 -9.17 5.00
CA TYR A 159 5.91 -10.39 5.60
C TYR A 159 4.93 -11.57 5.64
N LEU A 160 3.63 -11.32 5.47
CA LEU A 160 2.59 -12.34 5.49
C LEU A 160 2.12 -12.77 4.08
N ALA A 161 2.67 -12.14 3.05
CA ALA A 161 2.37 -12.48 1.66
C ALA A 161 3.45 -13.39 1.06
N PRO A 162 3.11 -14.28 0.13
CA PRO A 162 4.10 -15.04 -0.63
C PRO A 162 4.86 -14.12 -1.60
N LEU A 163 6.04 -14.57 -2.05
CA LEU A 163 6.88 -13.82 -2.99
C LEU A 163 6.13 -13.32 -4.23
N GLY A 164 5.26 -14.15 -4.81
CA GLY A 164 4.47 -13.79 -5.99
C GLY A 164 3.44 -12.67 -5.76
N LEU A 165 3.14 -12.34 -4.51
CA LEU A 165 2.22 -11.27 -4.11
C LEU A 165 2.93 -10.12 -3.36
N GLY A 166 4.21 -9.92 -3.61
CA GLY A 166 4.98 -8.80 -3.03
C GLY A 166 5.46 -9.04 -1.61
N GLY A 167 5.44 -10.28 -1.18
CA GLY A 167 5.92 -10.69 0.13
C GLY A 167 7.35 -11.20 0.10
N PHE A 168 7.67 -12.00 1.10
CA PHE A 168 9.00 -12.57 1.29
C PHE A 168 8.88 -14.09 1.50
N GLY A 169 10.00 -14.81 1.64
CA GLY A 169 10.03 -16.28 1.64
C GLY A 169 9.29 -17.02 2.76
N GLY A 170 8.64 -16.29 3.68
CA GLY A 170 7.86 -16.84 4.79
C GLY A 170 8.65 -17.04 6.08
N PHE A 171 7.94 -17.43 7.12
CA PHE A 171 8.50 -17.77 8.42
C PHE A 171 8.76 -19.28 8.51
N GLN A 172 9.79 -19.67 9.27
CA GLN A 172 9.98 -21.07 9.59
C GLN A 172 8.80 -21.58 10.42
N ALA A 173 8.17 -22.66 9.95
CA ALA A 173 7.03 -23.25 10.65
C ALA A 173 7.40 -23.86 12.01
N GLY A 174 8.65 -24.31 12.15
CA GLY A 174 9.13 -24.93 13.38
C GLY A 174 8.24 -26.08 13.83
N SER A 175 8.01 -26.19 15.13
CA SER A 175 7.20 -27.26 15.74
C SER A 175 5.71 -27.21 15.34
N THR A 176 5.20 -26.10 14.82
CA THR A 176 3.81 -26.03 14.29
C THR A 176 3.60 -27.02 13.15
N PHE A 177 4.66 -27.35 12.40
CA PHE A 177 4.60 -28.33 11.31
C PHE A 177 4.32 -29.77 11.79
N LYS A 178 4.53 -30.07 13.07
CA LYS A 178 4.24 -31.41 13.65
C LYS A 178 2.78 -31.81 13.51
N ALA A 179 1.85 -30.83 13.54
CA ALA A 179 0.43 -31.10 13.33
C ALA A 179 0.15 -31.67 11.93
N TYR A 180 0.80 -31.11 10.91
CA TYR A 180 0.68 -31.61 9.54
C TYR A 180 1.33 -32.97 9.35
N THR A 181 2.48 -33.21 10.00
CA THR A 181 3.14 -34.52 10.00
C THR A 181 2.24 -35.59 10.64
N LEU A 182 1.59 -35.26 11.77
CA LEU A 182 0.67 -36.17 12.44
C LEU A 182 -0.55 -36.46 11.54
N ALA A 183 -1.17 -35.45 10.95
CA ALA A 183 -2.31 -35.62 10.03
C ALA A 183 -1.95 -36.56 8.86
N ALA A 184 -0.81 -36.31 8.20
CA ALA A 184 -0.32 -37.16 7.12
C ALA A 184 -0.07 -38.61 7.59
N ALA A 185 0.52 -38.80 8.78
CA ALA A 185 0.74 -40.14 9.34
C ALA A 185 -0.58 -40.90 9.53
N LEU A 186 -1.60 -40.22 10.08
CA LEU A 186 -2.93 -40.84 10.27
C LEU A 186 -3.61 -41.16 8.93
N GLU A 187 -3.50 -40.28 7.93
CA GLU A 187 -4.00 -40.54 6.57
C GLU A 187 -3.32 -41.76 5.92
N HIS A 188 -2.06 -41.99 6.21
CA HIS A 188 -1.31 -43.19 5.78
C HIS A 188 -1.53 -44.41 6.66
N GLY A 189 -2.50 -44.39 7.58
CA GLY A 189 -2.89 -45.51 8.41
C GLY A 189 -1.93 -45.80 9.57
N ILE A 190 -1.02 -44.86 9.91
CA ILE A 190 -0.16 -44.99 11.08
C ILE A 190 -0.97 -44.61 12.33
N PRO A 191 -1.21 -45.55 13.26
CA PRO A 191 -2.02 -45.27 14.43
C PRO A 191 -1.29 -44.33 15.41
N ILE A 192 -2.06 -43.54 16.16
CA ILE A 192 -1.55 -42.59 17.15
C ILE A 192 -0.75 -43.27 18.25
N SER A 193 -1.03 -44.57 18.46
CA SER A 193 -0.30 -45.43 19.44
C SER A 193 1.05 -45.96 18.95
N LYS A 194 1.44 -45.62 17.70
CA LYS A 194 2.75 -46.06 17.17
C LYS A 194 3.89 -45.38 17.91
N HIS A 195 4.78 -46.17 18.47
CA HIS A 195 6.01 -45.71 19.11
C HIS A 195 7.21 -45.87 18.18
N TYR A 196 8.13 -44.92 18.23
CA TYR A 196 9.42 -44.96 17.56
C TYR A 196 10.50 -44.86 18.64
N TYR A 197 11.52 -45.69 18.54
CA TYR A 197 12.67 -45.55 19.38
C TYR A 197 13.60 -44.51 18.81
N ALA A 198 14.10 -43.61 19.69
CA ALA A 198 15.09 -42.58 19.35
C ALA A 198 16.51 -43.13 19.51
#